data_9401cb0ef6683b54b833809509ccd980
#
_entry.id   9401cb0ef6683b54b833809509ccd980
#
_cell.length_a   1.000
_cell.length_b   1.000
_cell.length_c   1.000
_cell.angle_alpha   90.00
_cell.angle_beta   90.00
_cell.angle_gamma   90.00
#
_symmetry.space_group_name_H-M   'P 1'
#
loop_
_entity.id
_entity.type
_entity.pdbx_description
1 polymer ?
#
loop_
_entity_poly.entity_id
_entity_poly.type
_entity_poly.pdbx_seq_one_letter_code
_entity_poly.pdbx_strand_id
1 'polypeptide(L)'
;MPCADMAAVGLDSMQRANSTLEDFCRSYFMFHGMDVNKPQSVFKFLPVLAFTESYIYQMDTLNEKIVHMSTSNDMVMENSDRELPEGEERWFGKVVDVLKSDPFNPLVRQLETCGLMTERIRKELKFGEEYWTLERKLCSALLNQKQILIEDVMRAIHLKSFDYRVLNLLLYEMTGEKVNDLHMEFLSISEFLVEVSDDLFDYEDDVIENNFNILRMFVRTYGASEAPAMLAKCIAEAEEKYAKQLELLDSDLSFKYQKRCEEATKEGNPSIVSSVSQNLGGKVSGHSLGSWTIPPVIADEELYRRNLKKSSTRVLF
;
A
#
# COMPACT_ATOMS: atom_id res chain seq x y z
N MET A 1 -8.37 -33.70 -8.53
CA MET A 1 -8.08 -32.33 -8.94
C MET A 1 -6.66 -32.01 -8.56
N PRO A 2 -5.82 -31.46 -9.44
CA PRO A 2 -4.46 -31.08 -9.06
C PRO A 2 -4.53 -29.97 -8.01
N CYS A 3 -3.73 -30.06 -6.96
CA CYS A 3 -3.64 -29.12 -5.83
C CYS A 3 -3.17 -27.69 -6.25
N ALA A 4 -2.86 -27.46 -7.51
CA ALA A 4 -2.37 -26.19 -8.05
C ALA A 4 -3.46 -25.12 -8.29
N ASP A 5 -4.74 -25.51 -8.20
CA ASP A 5 -5.87 -24.62 -8.47
C ASP A 5 -6.56 -24.07 -7.21
N MET A 6 -6.07 -24.42 -6.02
CA MET A 6 -6.64 -23.91 -4.76
C MET A 6 -5.82 -22.71 -4.25
N ALA A 7 -6.51 -21.63 -3.90
CA ALA A 7 -5.90 -20.55 -3.17
C ALA A 7 -5.39 -21.07 -1.80
N ALA A 8 -4.12 -20.88 -1.54
CA ALA A 8 -3.49 -21.25 -0.27
C ALA A 8 -2.78 -20.04 0.30
N VAL A 9 -2.78 -19.89 1.62
CA VAL A 9 -2.12 -18.79 2.33
C VAL A 9 -1.18 -19.32 3.40
N GLY A 10 -0.01 -18.69 3.52
CA GLY A 10 0.98 -19.00 4.54
C GLY A 10 0.67 -18.30 5.87
N LEU A 11 1.24 -18.81 6.96
CA LEU A 11 1.04 -18.26 8.30
C LEU A 11 1.58 -16.83 8.44
N ASP A 12 2.70 -16.51 7.80
CA ASP A 12 3.29 -15.15 7.81
C ASP A 12 2.35 -14.13 7.17
N SER A 13 1.76 -14.48 6.03
CA SER A 13 0.77 -13.62 5.34
C SER A 13 -0.50 -13.46 6.17
N MET A 14 -0.96 -14.50 6.86
CA MET A 14 -2.11 -14.40 7.78
C MET A 14 -1.80 -13.49 8.98
N GLN A 15 -0.60 -13.55 9.52
CA GLN A 15 -0.19 -12.69 10.64
C GLN A 15 -0.15 -11.22 10.22
N ARG A 16 0.43 -10.92 9.05
CA ARG A 16 0.47 -9.56 8.48
C ARG A 16 -0.95 -9.04 8.24
N ALA A 17 -1.80 -9.84 7.61
CA ALA A 17 -3.20 -9.49 7.34
C ALA A 17 -4.02 -9.19 8.61
N ASN A 18 -3.75 -9.85 9.73
CA ASN A 18 -4.50 -9.60 10.97
C ASN A 18 -4.35 -8.18 11.49
N SER A 19 -3.15 -7.59 11.42
CA SER A 19 -2.91 -6.20 11.84
C SER A 19 -3.68 -5.23 10.96
N THR A 20 -3.58 -5.41 9.64
CA THR A 20 -4.31 -4.59 8.66
C THR A 20 -5.83 -4.70 8.82
N LEU A 21 -6.34 -5.92 9.06
CA LEU A 21 -7.78 -6.12 9.26
C LEU A 21 -8.31 -5.50 10.55
N GLU A 22 -7.50 -5.44 11.61
CA GLU A 22 -7.90 -4.72 12.81
C GLU A 22 -8.14 -3.24 12.50
N ASP A 23 -7.20 -2.60 11.81
CA ASP A 23 -7.34 -1.21 11.40
C ASP A 23 -8.48 -1.01 10.39
N PHE A 24 -8.59 -1.89 9.40
CA PHE A 24 -9.68 -1.90 8.44
C PHE A 24 -11.06 -1.94 9.12
N CYS A 25 -11.25 -2.86 10.06
CA CYS A 25 -12.53 -2.95 10.77
C CYS A 25 -12.83 -1.68 11.57
N ARG A 26 -11.84 -1.12 12.27
CA ARG A 26 -12.01 0.11 13.06
C ARG A 26 -12.34 1.32 12.18
N SER A 27 -11.75 1.41 11.01
CA SER A 27 -11.83 2.58 10.13
C SER A 27 -13.01 2.50 9.16
N TYR A 28 -13.34 1.31 8.64
CA TYR A 28 -14.26 1.20 7.50
C TYR A 28 -15.59 0.51 7.79
N PHE A 29 -15.74 -0.27 8.86
CA PHE A 29 -17.02 -0.90 9.20
C PHE A 29 -18.15 0.11 9.42
N MET A 30 -17.84 1.31 9.86
CA MET A 30 -18.83 2.38 10.03
C MET A 30 -19.49 2.82 8.73
N PHE A 31 -18.81 2.70 7.58
CA PHE A 31 -19.36 2.97 6.24
C PHE A 31 -20.44 1.97 5.82
N HIS A 32 -20.44 0.80 6.45
CA HIS A 32 -21.42 -0.27 6.24
C HIS A 32 -22.44 -0.38 7.40
N GLY A 33 -22.60 0.69 8.20
CA GLY A 33 -23.52 0.68 9.34
C GLY A 33 -23.19 -0.33 10.44
N MET A 34 -21.95 -0.86 10.46
CA MET A 34 -21.52 -1.86 11.42
C MET A 34 -20.80 -1.22 12.61
N ASP A 35 -20.94 -1.87 13.78
CA ASP A 35 -20.28 -1.47 15.02
C ASP A 35 -19.20 -2.51 15.37
N VAL A 36 -17.94 -2.09 15.35
CA VAL A 36 -16.78 -2.93 15.66
C VAL A 36 -16.79 -3.48 17.09
N ASN A 37 -17.55 -2.86 18.00
CA ASN A 37 -17.69 -3.33 19.37
C ASN A 37 -18.73 -4.45 19.51
N LYS A 38 -19.42 -4.81 18.44
CA LYS A 38 -20.37 -5.92 18.42
C LYS A 38 -19.74 -7.15 17.77
N PRO A 39 -19.42 -8.20 18.55
CA PRO A 39 -18.75 -9.40 18.03
C PRO A 39 -19.43 -10.01 16.80
N GLN A 40 -20.77 -9.98 16.75
CA GLN A 40 -21.56 -10.51 15.64
C GLN A 40 -21.29 -9.76 14.33
N SER A 41 -21.05 -8.45 14.38
CA SER A 41 -20.72 -7.65 13.19
C SER A 41 -19.34 -8.00 12.65
N VAL A 42 -18.38 -8.26 13.53
CA VAL A 42 -17.00 -8.57 13.14
C VAL A 42 -16.88 -10.03 12.68
N PHE A 43 -17.20 -10.99 13.55
CA PHE A 43 -16.93 -12.41 13.29
C PHE A 43 -17.72 -12.99 12.11
N LYS A 44 -18.84 -12.39 11.74
CA LYS A 44 -19.61 -12.84 10.56
C LYS A 44 -18.84 -12.67 9.26
N PHE A 45 -18.07 -11.60 9.10
CA PHE A 45 -17.42 -11.23 7.84
C PHE A 45 -15.92 -11.52 7.83
N LEU A 46 -15.30 -11.53 9.01
CA LEU A 46 -13.85 -11.68 9.18
C LEU A 46 -13.24 -12.87 8.43
N PRO A 47 -13.83 -14.08 8.37
CA PRO A 47 -13.21 -15.20 7.67
C PRO A 47 -12.92 -14.93 6.19
N VAL A 48 -13.86 -14.28 5.48
CA VAL A 48 -13.72 -13.93 4.06
C VAL A 48 -12.69 -12.82 3.89
N LEU A 49 -12.80 -11.76 4.71
CA LEU A 49 -11.86 -10.64 4.67
C LEU A 49 -10.44 -11.10 4.99
N ALA A 50 -10.27 -11.91 6.06
CA ALA A 50 -8.96 -12.42 6.47
C ALA A 50 -8.32 -13.31 5.41
N PHE A 51 -9.09 -14.17 4.76
CA PHE A 51 -8.57 -15.01 3.69
C PHE A 51 -8.14 -14.16 2.48
N THR A 52 -9.00 -13.21 2.06
CA THR A 52 -8.73 -12.33 0.92
C THR A 52 -7.46 -11.51 1.16
N GLU A 53 -7.37 -10.87 2.30
CA GLU A 53 -6.23 -10.03 2.67
C GLU A 53 -4.94 -10.84 2.81
N SER A 54 -5.00 -12.00 3.45
CA SER A 54 -3.84 -12.91 3.55
C SER A 54 -3.35 -13.36 2.18
N TYR A 55 -4.26 -13.59 1.24
CA TYR A 55 -3.89 -13.98 -0.12
C TYR A 55 -3.22 -12.81 -0.87
N ILE A 56 -3.77 -11.60 -0.75
CA ILE A 56 -3.18 -10.39 -1.34
C ILE A 56 -1.78 -10.17 -0.79
N TYR A 57 -1.59 -10.19 0.53
CA TYR A 57 -0.27 -10.04 1.15
C TYR A 57 0.73 -11.12 0.76
N GLN A 58 0.25 -12.35 0.52
CA GLN A 58 1.14 -13.40 0.02
C GLN A 58 1.66 -13.09 -1.38
N MET A 59 0.81 -12.59 -2.26
CA MET A 59 1.22 -12.18 -3.61
C MET A 59 2.10 -10.92 -3.59
N ASP A 60 1.80 -9.99 -2.70
CA ASP A 60 2.59 -8.79 -2.46
C ASP A 60 4.02 -9.14 -2.01
N THR A 61 4.16 -10.00 -1.00
CA THR A 61 5.47 -10.51 -0.55
C THR A 61 6.26 -11.20 -1.68
N LEU A 62 5.58 -11.90 -2.59
CA LEU A 62 6.24 -12.48 -3.76
C LEU A 62 6.70 -11.40 -4.75
N ASN A 63 5.92 -10.34 -4.93
CA ASN A 63 6.26 -9.20 -5.76
C ASN A 63 7.48 -8.44 -5.20
N GLU A 64 7.49 -8.14 -3.90
CA GLU A 64 8.62 -7.52 -3.19
C GLU A 64 9.92 -8.32 -3.39
N LYS A 65 9.86 -9.65 -3.26
CA LYS A 65 11.01 -10.52 -3.50
C LYS A 65 11.58 -10.39 -4.91
N ILE A 66 10.72 -10.24 -5.93
CA ILE A 66 11.20 -10.03 -7.31
C ILE A 66 11.90 -8.68 -7.43
N VAL A 67 11.36 -7.61 -6.82
CA VAL A 67 12.00 -6.29 -6.79
C VAL A 67 13.39 -6.40 -6.16
N HIS A 68 13.52 -7.06 -5.01
CA HIS A 68 14.79 -7.19 -4.28
C HIS A 68 15.81 -8.09 -4.99
N MET A 69 15.38 -9.16 -5.64
CA MET A 69 16.30 -10.04 -6.38
C MET A 69 16.85 -9.37 -7.64
N SER A 70 16.07 -8.54 -8.30
CA SER A 70 16.55 -7.72 -9.42
C SER A 70 17.66 -6.76 -8.97
N THR A 71 17.57 -6.25 -7.73
CA THR A 71 18.60 -5.41 -7.09
C THR A 71 19.90 -6.18 -6.81
N SER A 72 19.79 -7.46 -6.40
CA SER A 72 20.93 -8.29 -6.02
C SER A 72 21.72 -8.78 -7.21
N ASN A 73 21.05 -9.11 -8.33
CA ASN A 73 21.72 -9.62 -9.54
C ASN A 73 22.56 -8.54 -10.25
N ASP A 74 22.12 -7.28 -10.26
CA ASP A 74 22.90 -6.18 -10.83
C ASP A 74 24.16 -5.87 -10.01
N MET A 75 24.18 -6.18 -8.69
CA MET A 75 25.34 -6.02 -7.82
C MET A 75 26.31 -7.21 -7.84
N VAL A 76 25.87 -8.39 -8.27
CA VAL A 76 26.68 -9.64 -8.30
C VAL A 76 27.48 -9.78 -9.59
N MET A 77 27.11 -9.06 -10.67
CA MET A 77 27.87 -9.10 -11.92
C MET A 77 29.28 -8.48 -11.83
N GLU A 78 29.59 -7.71 -10.75
CA GLU A 78 30.96 -7.17 -10.58
C GLU A 78 31.92 -8.03 -9.74
N ASN A 79 31.44 -8.98 -8.94
CA ASN A 79 32.33 -9.85 -8.14
C ASN A 79 31.64 -11.12 -7.65
N SER A 80 31.73 -12.17 -8.38
CA SER A 80 31.94 -13.56 -8.00
C SER A 80 31.03 -14.57 -8.72
N ASP A 81 31.65 -15.70 -9.13
CA ASP A 81 31.08 -16.97 -9.60
C ASP A 81 30.20 -17.67 -8.50
N ARG A 82 29.20 -16.98 -7.95
CA ARG A 82 28.19 -17.61 -7.11
C ARG A 82 26.95 -17.87 -7.96
N GLU A 83 26.93 -19.04 -8.58
CA GLU A 83 25.70 -19.64 -9.07
C GLU A 83 24.73 -19.75 -7.89
N LEU A 84 23.50 -19.20 -8.03
CA LEU A 84 22.42 -19.43 -7.07
C LEU A 84 22.19 -20.96 -7.00
N PRO A 85 21.86 -21.52 -5.82
CA PRO A 85 21.52 -22.92 -5.72
C PRO A 85 20.38 -23.26 -6.71
N GLU A 86 20.55 -24.33 -7.50
CA GLU A 86 19.57 -24.76 -8.56
C GLU A 86 18.12 -24.80 -8.07
N GLY A 87 17.90 -24.96 -6.76
CA GLY A 87 16.58 -24.94 -6.13
C GLY A 87 15.95 -23.55 -6.06
N GLU A 88 16.74 -22.50 -5.82
CA GLU A 88 16.27 -21.12 -5.71
C GLU A 88 15.95 -20.50 -7.07
N GLU A 89 16.77 -20.75 -8.09
CA GLU A 89 16.47 -20.31 -9.47
C GLU A 89 15.17 -20.92 -10.01
N ARG A 90 14.95 -22.20 -9.76
CA ARG A 90 13.73 -22.89 -10.18
C ARG A 90 12.50 -22.39 -9.45
N TRP A 91 12.62 -22.05 -8.16
CA TRP A 91 11.54 -21.47 -7.36
C TRP A 91 11.21 -20.07 -7.87
N PHE A 92 12.22 -19.23 -8.06
CA PHE A 92 12.08 -17.87 -8.58
C PHE A 92 11.38 -17.84 -9.94
N GLY A 93 11.80 -18.69 -10.88
CA GLY A 93 11.16 -18.80 -12.19
C GLY A 93 9.65 -19.09 -12.05
N LYS A 94 9.26 -20.02 -11.18
CA LYS A 94 7.83 -20.34 -10.92
C LYS A 94 7.06 -19.17 -10.32
N VAL A 95 7.65 -18.42 -9.38
CA VAL A 95 7.01 -17.25 -8.76
C VAL A 95 6.79 -16.15 -9.79
N VAL A 96 7.80 -15.88 -10.61
CA VAL A 96 7.69 -14.90 -11.72
C VAL A 96 6.61 -15.31 -12.71
N ASP A 97 6.49 -16.60 -13.02
CA ASP A 97 5.46 -17.11 -13.92
C ASP A 97 4.06 -16.94 -13.35
N VAL A 98 3.86 -17.19 -12.06
CA VAL A 98 2.57 -16.97 -11.36
C VAL A 98 2.17 -15.49 -11.42
N LEU A 99 3.09 -14.58 -11.05
CA LEU A 99 2.81 -13.14 -11.05
C LEU A 99 2.64 -12.54 -12.45
N LYS A 100 3.18 -13.20 -13.49
CA LYS A 100 3.00 -12.77 -14.89
C LYS A 100 1.76 -13.35 -15.55
N SER A 101 1.23 -14.47 -15.07
CA SER A 101 0.09 -15.13 -15.71
C SER A 101 -1.25 -14.53 -15.26
N ASP A 102 -1.65 -14.81 -14.03
CA ASP A 102 -2.89 -14.34 -13.40
C ASP A 102 -2.80 -14.63 -11.88
N PRO A 103 -2.14 -13.75 -11.10
CA PRO A 103 -1.86 -14.01 -9.70
C PRO A 103 -3.12 -14.15 -8.84
N PHE A 104 -4.22 -13.53 -9.25
CA PHE A 104 -5.46 -13.55 -8.50
C PHE A 104 -6.45 -14.65 -8.92
N ASN A 105 -6.18 -15.44 -9.97
CA ASN A 105 -7.07 -16.48 -10.42
C ASN A 105 -7.54 -17.44 -9.30
N PRO A 106 -6.67 -17.95 -8.41
CA PRO A 106 -7.13 -18.80 -7.31
C PRO A 106 -8.09 -18.10 -6.35
N LEU A 107 -7.82 -16.82 -5.99
CA LEU A 107 -8.70 -16.01 -5.16
C LEU A 107 -10.03 -15.73 -5.86
N VAL A 108 -10.00 -15.36 -7.14
CA VAL A 108 -11.20 -15.12 -7.97
C VAL A 108 -12.09 -16.33 -7.96
N ARG A 109 -11.56 -17.52 -8.23
CA ARG A 109 -12.34 -18.78 -8.21
C ARG A 109 -12.94 -19.08 -6.84
N GLN A 110 -12.20 -18.80 -5.77
CA GLN A 110 -12.72 -18.99 -4.41
C GLN A 110 -13.88 -18.05 -4.12
N LEU A 111 -13.76 -16.76 -4.47
CA LEU A 111 -14.82 -15.78 -4.29
C LEU A 111 -16.03 -16.06 -5.19
N GLU A 112 -15.83 -16.56 -6.42
CA GLU A 112 -16.90 -17.04 -7.31
C GLU A 112 -17.67 -18.21 -6.68
N THR A 113 -16.95 -19.17 -6.10
CA THR A 113 -17.57 -20.32 -5.42
C THR A 113 -18.40 -19.89 -4.20
N CYS A 114 -17.99 -18.82 -3.53
CA CYS A 114 -18.75 -18.23 -2.43
C CYS A 114 -19.88 -17.30 -2.89
N GLY A 115 -20.02 -17.04 -4.19
CA GLY A 115 -21.02 -16.11 -4.74
C GLY A 115 -20.76 -14.64 -4.40
N LEU A 116 -19.47 -14.28 -4.11
CA LEU A 116 -19.06 -12.94 -3.70
C LEU A 116 -18.30 -12.17 -4.78
N MET A 117 -17.99 -12.82 -5.92
CA MET A 117 -17.25 -12.18 -7.01
C MET A 117 -18.15 -11.29 -7.84
N THR A 118 -17.80 -10.01 -7.95
CA THR A 118 -18.45 -9.05 -8.85
C THR A 118 -17.45 -8.51 -9.87
N GLU A 119 -17.96 -7.84 -10.91
CA GLU A 119 -17.10 -7.19 -11.91
C GLU A 119 -16.29 -6.04 -11.29
N ARG A 120 -16.82 -5.35 -10.27
CA ARG A 120 -16.07 -4.30 -9.55
C ARG A 120 -14.91 -4.89 -8.76
N ILE A 121 -15.11 -5.98 -8.03
CA ILE A 121 -14.04 -6.67 -7.29
C ILE A 121 -12.98 -7.19 -8.27
N ARG A 122 -13.39 -7.78 -9.39
CA ARG A 122 -12.46 -8.24 -10.42
C ARG A 122 -11.61 -7.11 -10.98
N LYS A 123 -12.21 -5.93 -11.17
CA LYS A 123 -11.51 -4.74 -11.64
C LYS A 123 -10.48 -4.23 -10.62
N GLU A 124 -10.82 -4.22 -9.32
CA GLU A 124 -9.88 -3.81 -8.26
C GLU A 124 -8.71 -4.79 -8.16
N LEU A 125 -8.95 -6.10 -8.27
CA LEU A 125 -7.86 -7.08 -8.31
C LEU A 125 -6.92 -6.87 -9.51
N LYS A 126 -7.45 -6.51 -10.70
CA LYS A 126 -6.63 -6.11 -11.84
C LYS A 126 -5.83 -4.84 -11.59
N PHE A 127 -6.35 -3.91 -10.81
CA PHE A 127 -5.59 -2.74 -10.38
C PHE A 127 -4.43 -3.11 -9.47
N GLY A 128 -4.56 -4.14 -8.64
CA GLY A 128 -3.45 -4.71 -7.87
C GLY A 128 -2.34 -5.29 -8.76
N GLU A 129 -2.70 -6.03 -9.82
CA GLU A 129 -1.72 -6.53 -10.80
C GLU A 129 -0.99 -5.38 -11.52
N GLU A 130 -1.74 -4.32 -11.88
CA GLU A 130 -1.18 -3.12 -12.49
C GLU A 130 -0.22 -2.41 -11.52
N TYR A 131 -0.61 -2.27 -10.23
CA TYR A 131 0.24 -1.71 -9.17
C TYR A 131 1.57 -2.46 -9.09
N TRP A 132 1.57 -3.76 -8.90
CA TRP A 132 2.80 -4.56 -8.81
C TRP A 132 3.68 -4.46 -10.06
N THR A 133 3.06 -4.33 -11.23
CA THR A 133 3.80 -4.13 -12.48
C THR A 133 4.47 -2.76 -12.53
N LEU A 134 3.78 -1.71 -12.09
CA LEU A 134 4.33 -0.36 -11.99
C LEU A 134 5.43 -0.28 -10.93
N GLU A 135 5.23 -0.89 -9.77
CA GLU A 135 6.21 -0.94 -8.70
C GLU A 135 7.54 -1.56 -9.17
N ARG A 136 7.50 -2.75 -9.77
CA ARG A 136 8.69 -3.37 -10.37
C ARG A 136 9.35 -2.49 -11.41
N LYS A 137 8.57 -1.87 -12.29
CA LYS A 137 9.06 -0.96 -13.33
C LYS A 137 9.77 0.26 -12.74
N LEU A 138 9.14 0.91 -11.75
CA LEU A 138 9.62 2.14 -11.13
C LEU A 138 10.86 1.88 -10.26
N CYS A 139 10.85 0.84 -9.42
CA CYS A 139 12.01 0.45 -8.62
C CYS A 139 13.21 0.05 -9.48
N SER A 140 12.99 -0.70 -10.57
CA SER A 140 14.04 -1.01 -11.54
C SER A 140 14.55 0.24 -12.25
N ALA A 141 13.68 1.21 -12.57
CA ALA A 141 14.10 2.47 -13.19
C ALA A 141 14.96 3.33 -12.27
N LEU A 142 14.68 3.34 -10.95
CA LEU A 142 15.53 4.00 -9.94
C LEU A 142 16.93 3.41 -9.93
N LEU A 143 17.05 2.08 -9.80
CA LEU A 143 18.34 1.39 -9.76
C LEU A 143 19.18 1.64 -11.01
N ASN A 144 18.55 1.55 -12.17
CA ASN A 144 19.21 1.70 -13.46
C ASN A 144 19.32 3.15 -13.93
N GLN A 145 19.03 4.10 -13.04
CA GLN A 145 19.05 5.54 -13.30
C GLN A 145 18.28 5.95 -14.57
N LYS A 146 17.23 5.20 -14.93
CA LYS A 146 16.36 5.49 -16.07
C LYS A 146 15.38 6.63 -15.74
N GLN A 147 14.81 7.20 -16.79
CA GLN A 147 13.75 8.21 -16.65
C GLN A 147 12.48 7.57 -16.06
N ILE A 148 11.84 8.28 -15.12
CA ILE A 148 10.55 7.94 -14.53
C ILE A 148 9.51 8.96 -15.01
N LEU A 149 8.35 8.48 -15.41
CA LEU A 149 7.22 9.31 -15.76
C LEU A 149 6.37 9.56 -14.53
N ILE A 150 6.05 10.82 -14.26
CA ILE A 150 5.24 11.19 -13.08
C ILE A 150 3.85 10.55 -13.11
N GLU A 151 3.29 10.37 -14.29
CA GLU A 151 1.99 9.71 -14.50
C GLU A 151 2.00 8.26 -13.99
N ASP A 152 3.09 7.51 -14.22
CA ASP A 152 3.26 6.15 -13.70
C ASP A 152 3.36 6.16 -12.16
N VAL A 153 4.07 7.14 -11.58
CA VAL A 153 4.20 7.30 -10.12
C VAL A 153 2.84 7.59 -9.50
N MET A 154 2.13 8.58 -10.03
CA MET A 154 0.80 8.96 -9.55
C MET A 154 -0.20 7.82 -9.73
N ARG A 155 -0.08 7.05 -10.80
CA ARG A 155 -0.91 5.86 -11.01
C ARG A 155 -0.60 4.78 -9.97
N ALA A 156 0.68 4.49 -9.71
CA ALA A 156 1.09 3.49 -8.72
C ALA A 156 0.56 3.81 -7.33
N ILE A 157 0.77 5.03 -6.81
CA ILE A 157 0.33 5.41 -5.47
C ILE A 157 -1.21 5.37 -5.31
N HIS A 158 -1.98 5.68 -6.37
CA HIS A 158 -3.43 5.56 -6.35
C HIS A 158 -3.93 4.10 -6.40
N LEU A 159 -3.11 3.19 -6.91
CA LEU A 159 -3.45 1.78 -6.97
C LEU A 159 -3.02 0.99 -5.73
N LYS A 160 -2.08 1.51 -4.95
CA LYS A 160 -1.40 0.83 -3.85
C LYS A 160 -2.39 0.22 -2.84
N SER A 161 -3.42 0.95 -2.43
CA SER A 161 -4.46 0.46 -1.51
C SER A 161 -5.64 -0.24 -2.21
N PHE A 162 -5.42 -0.97 -3.30
CA PHE A 162 -6.50 -1.70 -3.98
C PHE A 162 -7.15 -2.77 -3.09
N ASP A 163 -6.42 -3.35 -2.16
CA ASP A 163 -6.85 -4.32 -1.16
C ASP A 163 -7.99 -3.77 -0.28
N TYR A 164 -7.85 -2.57 0.29
CA TYR A 164 -8.91 -1.93 1.05
C TYR A 164 -10.19 -1.72 0.22
N ARG A 165 -10.05 -1.38 -1.07
CA ARG A 165 -11.19 -1.25 -1.98
C ARG A 165 -11.85 -2.61 -2.25
N VAL A 166 -11.06 -3.68 -2.40
CA VAL A 166 -11.58 -5.05 -2.50
C VAL A 166 -12.33 -5.45 -1.23
N LEU A 167 -11.78 -5.21 -0.05
CA LEU A 167 -12.41 -5.53 1.23
C LEU A 167 -13.73 -4.76 1.43
N ASN A 168 -13.78 -3.47 1.09
CA ASN A 168 -15.01 -2.68 1.14
C ASN A 168 -16.08 -3.21 0.17
N LEU A 169 -15.71 -3.58 -1.05
CA LEU A 169 -16.64 -4.17 -2.02
C LEU A 169 -17.16 -5.53 -1.55
N LEU A 170 -16.30 -6.35 -0.93
CA LEU A 170 -16.74 -7.62 -0.32
C LEU A 170 -17.74 -7.38 0.81
N LEU A 171 -17.56 -6.33 1.62
CA LEU A 171 -18.54 -6.00 2.66
C LEU A 171 -19.91 -5.63 2.07
N TYR A 172 -19.96 -4.85 0.99
CA TYR A 172 -21.22 -4.58 0.28
C TYR A 172 -21.91 -5.86 -0.20
N GLU A 173 -21.16 -6.78 -0.81
CA GLU A 173 -21.70 -8.05 -1.26
C GLU A 173 -22.19 -8.93 -0.11
N MET A 174 -21.43 -9.04 0.97
CA MET A 174 -21.79 -9.86 2.13
C MET A 174 -22.96 -9.29 2.96
N THR A 175 -23.15 -7.98 2.93
CA THR A 175 -24.31 -7.32 3.56
C THR A 175 -25.55 -7.29 2.66
N GLY A 176 -25.36 -7.48 1.36
CA GLY A 176 -26.42 -7.34 0.36
C GLY A 176 -26.80 -5.89 0.09
N GLU A 177 -25.93 -4.94 0.44
CA GLU A 177 -26.13 -3.54 0.19
C GLU A 177 -25.61 -3.11 -1.17
N LYS A 178 -26.24 -2.09 -1.76
CA LYS A 178 -25.74 -1.50 -3.00
C LYS A 178 -24.49 -0.67 -2.71
N VAL A 179 -23.46 -0.85 -3.55
CA VAL A 179 -22.23 -0.05 -3.44
C VAL A 179 -22.54 1.44 -3.51
N ASN A 180 -22.04 2.18 -2.52
CA ASN A 180 -22.12 3.63 -2.45
C ASN A 180 -20.88 4.25 -3.11
N ASP A 181 -21.06 4.85 -4.28
CA ASP A 181 -19.94 5.42 -5.04
C ASP A 181 -19.29 6.61 -4.31
N LEU A 182 -20.07 7.42 -3.58
CA LEU A 182 -19.52 8.52 -2.76
C LEU A 182 -18.58 7.98 -1.67
N HIS A 183 -18.97 6.90 -0.99
CA HIS A 183 -18.10 6.25 0.00
C HIS A 183 -16.80 5.76 -0.67
N MET A 184 -16.90 5.09 -1.81
CA MET A 184 -15.71 4.58 -2.51
C MET A 184 -14.78 5.69 -3.00
N GLU A 185 -15.32 6.81 -3.47
CA GLU A 185 -14.53 7.99 -3.87
C GLU A 185 -13.82 8.62 -2.65
N PHE A 186 -14.55 8.81 -1.55
CA PHE A 186 -13.99 9.33 -0.30
C PHE A 186 -12.84 8.45 0.21
N LEU A 187 -13.08 7.14 0.29
CA LEU A 187 -12.09 6.17 0.76
C LEU A 187 -10.84 6.19 -0.12
N SER A 188 -10.98 6.25 -1.44
CA SER A 188 -9.84 6.30 -2.36
C SER A 188 -8.94 7.53 -2.13
N ILE A 189 -9.53 8.70 -1.81
CA ILE A 189 -8.77 9.91 -1.50
C ILE A 189 -8.11 9.80 -0.12
N SER A 190 -8.83 9.26 0.86
CA SER A 190 -8.31 9.05 2.21
C SER A 190 -7.13 8.07 2.20
N GLU A 191 -7.27 6.94 1.50
CA GLU A 191 -6.22 5.94 1.32
C GLU A 191 -4.97 6.53 0.67
N PHE A 192 -5.14 7.35 -0.38
CA PHE A 192 -4.02 8.05 -1.00
C PHE A 192 -3.22 8.89 0.01
N LEU A 193 -3.89 9.64 0.88
CA LEU A 193 -3.22 10.45 1.91
C LEU A 193 -2.51 9.58 2.96
N VAL A 194 -3.10 8.44 3.33
CA VAL A 194 -2.47 7.47 4.24
C VAL A 194 -1.22 6.89 3.60
N GLU A 195 -1.28 6.41 2.36
CA GLU A 195 -0.13 5.86 1.65
C GLU A 195 1.02 6.87 1.49
N VAL A 196 0.70 8.14 1.21
CA VAL A 196 1.72 9.20 1.18
C VAL A 196 2.34 9.41 2.56
N SER A 197 1.54 9.31 3.64
CA SER A 197 2.05 9.43 5.01
C SER A 197 3.02 8.31 5.36
N ASP A 198 2.65 7.07 5.02
CA ASP A 198 3.47 5.88 5.27
C ASP A 198 4.77 5.95 4.46
N ASP A 199 4.69 6.32 3.18
CA ASP A 199 5.87 6.52 2.34
C ASP A 199 6.83 7.61 2.89
N LEU A 200 6.30 8.68 3.51
CA LEU A 200 7.14 9.70 4.14
C LEU A 200 7.78 9.20 5.44
N PHE A 201 7.09 8.33 6.16
CA PHE A 201 7.59 7.71 7.39
C PHE A 201 8.70 6.70 7.09
N ASP A 202 8.46 5.81 6.16
CA ASP A 202 9.36 4.70 5.82
C ASP A 202 10.44 5.09 4.79
N TYR A 203 10.57 6.40 4.47
CA TYR A 203 11.41 6.89 3.39
C TYR A 203 12.85 6.37 3.41
N GLU A 204 13.51 6.38 4.57
CA GLU A 204 14.90 5.91 4.70
C GLU A 204 15.00 4.40 4.52
N ASP A 205 14.08 3.65 5.09
CA ASP A 205 14.04 2.19 4.99
C ASP A 205 13.74 1.76 3.55
N ASP A 206 12.80 2.44 2.87
CA ASP A 206 12.49 2.20 1.46
C ASP A 206 13.66 2.53 0.52
N VAL A 207 14.46 3.54 0.86
CA VAL A 207 15.72 3.81 0.13
C VAL A 207 16.69 2.65 0.33
N ILE A 208 16.81 2.11 1.55
CA ILE A 208 17.73 1.00 1.86
C ILE A 208 17.32 -0.27 1.12
N GLU A 209 16.04 -0.60 1.18
CA GLU A 209 15.47 -1.84 0.64
C GLU A 209 15.14 -1.76 -0.85
N ASN A 210 15.16 -0.55 -1.42
CA ASN A 210 14.73 -0.26 -2.78
C ASN A 210 13.25 -0.53 -3.04
N ASN A 211 12.40 -0.27 -2.05
CA ASN A 211 10.95 -0.32 -2.21
C ASN A 211 10.40 0.90 -2.97
N PHE A 212 9.17 0.77 -3.45
CA PHE A 212 8.44 1.93 -3.96
C PHE A 212 8.23 2.95 -2.84
N ASN A 213 8.44 4.23 -3.15
CA ASN A 213 8.17 5.33 -2.25
C ASN A 213 7.97 6.61 -3.08
N ILE A 214 6.89 7.33 -2.83
CA ILE A 214 6.53 8.50 -3.65
C ILE A 214 7.60 9.59 -3.63
N LEU A 215 8.22 9.86 -2.46
CA LEU A 215 9.27 10.89 -2.38
C LEU A 215 10.51 10.50 -3.17
N ARG A 216 10.94 9.23 -3.14
CA ARG A 216 12.03 8.71 -3.98
C ARG A 216 11.75 8.96 -5.47
N MET A 217 10.53 8.66 -5.92
CA MET A 217 10.11 8.85 -7.31
C MET A 217 10.08 10.33 -7.71
N PHE A 218 9.59 11.20 -6.80
CA PHE A 218 9.59 12.65 -7.02
C PHE A 218 11.01 13.22 -7.10
N VAL A 219 11.91 12.75 -6.23
CA VAL A 219 13.35 13.12 -6.27
C VAL A 219 13.97 12.74 -7.61
N ARG A 220 13.67 11.56 -8.10
CA ARG A 220 14.17 11.12 -9.42
C ARG A 220 13.59 11.92 -10.58
N THR A 221 12.35 12.37 -10.47
CA THR A 221 11.63 13.10 -11.54
C THR A 221 11.98 14.59 -11.55
N TYR A 222 12.00 15.25 -10.39
CA TYR A 222 12.13 16.71 -10.27
C TYR A 222 13.49 17.16 -9.72
N GLY A 223 14.31 16.23 -9.25
CA GLY A 223 15.56 16.55 -8.54
C GLY A 223 15.35 16.84 -7.06
N ALA A 224 16.44 16.70 -6.27
CA ALA A 224 16.40 16.76 -4.81
C ALA A 224 15.92 18.12 -4.25
N SER A 225 16.15 19.23 -4.97
CA SER A 225 15.76 20.57 -4.52
C SER A 225 14.27 20.85 -4.70
N GLU A 226 13.64 20.32 -5.75
CA GLU A 226 12.26 20.67 -6.11
C GLU A 226 11.24 19.61 -5.69
N ALA A 227 11.66 18.35 -5.55
CA ALA A 227 10.79 17.25 -5.20
C ALA A 227 9.94 17.50 -3.93
N PRO A 228 10.47 18.02 -2.82
CA PRO A 228 9.65 18.30 -1.63
C PRO A 228 8.51 19.29 -1.90
N ALA A 229 8.78 20.35 -2.65
CA ALA A 229 7.77 21.34 -2.96
C ALA A 229 6.68 20.78 -3.92
N MET A 230 7.09 19.97 -4.89
CA MET A 230 6.15 19.32 -5.82
C MET A 230 5.27 18.30 -5.09
N LEU A 231 5.85 17.52 -4.17
CA LEU A 231 5.07 16.57 -3.35
C LEU A 231 4.12 17.31 -2.39
N ALA A 232 4.58 18.37 -1.73
CA ALA A 232 3.73 19.19 -0.86
C ALA A 232 2.52 19.77 -1.62
N LYS A 233 2.71 20.18 -2.88
CA LYS A 233 1.61 20.63 -3.74
C LYS A 233 0.63 19.50 -4.03
N CYS A 234 1.12 18.32 -4.36
CA CYS A 234 0.28 17.13 -4.61
C CYS A 234 -0.56 16.77 -3.38
N ILE A 235 0.05 16.79 -2.19
CA ILE A 235 -0.63 16.56 -0.91
C ILE A 235 -1.73 17.60 -0.69
N ALA A 236 -1.43 18.89 -0.86
CA ALA A 236 -2.41 19.96 -0.65
C ALA A 236 -3.63 19.84 -1.59
N GLU A 237 -3.41 19.45 -2.84
CA GLU A 237 -4.51 19.18 -3.80
C GLU A 237 -5.38 17.97 -3.37
N ALA A 238 -4.76 16.94 -2.79
CA ALA A 238 -5.48 15.78 -2.25
C ALA A 238 -6.26 16.12 -0.97
N GLU A 239 -5.67 16.91 -0.06
CA GLU A 239 -6.34 17.41 1.16
C GLU A 239 -7.57 18.26 0.83
N GLU A 240 -7.48 19.12 -0.21
CA GLU A 240 -8.65 19.91 -0.66
C GLU A 240 -9.78 19.00 -1.17
N LYS A 241 -9.44 17.95 -1.94
CA LYS A 241 -10.43 16.97 -2.41
C LYS A 241 -11.02 16.18 -1.25
N TYR A 242 -10.18 15.74 -0.31
CA TYR A 242 -10.61 15.03 0.90
C TYR A 242 -11.63 15.87 1.70
N ALA A 243 -11.32 17.13 1.98
CA ALA A 243 -12.21 18.03 2.72
C ALA A 243 -13.56 18.17 2.02
N LYS A 244 -13.57 18.37 0.69
CA LYS A 244 -14.81 18.46 -0.09
C LYS A 244 -15.63 17.18 -0.04
N GLN A 245 -15.00 16.01 -0.15
CA GLN A 245 -15.71 14.73 -0.10
C GLN A 245 -16.22 14.42 1.31
N LEU A 246 -15.46 14.78 2.34
CA LEU A 246 -15.89 14.62 3.74
C LEU A 246 -17.16 15.41 4.06
N GLU A 247 -17.32 16.62 3.50
CA GLU A 247 -18.52 17.43 3.63
C GLU A 247 -19.76 16.82 2.95
N LEU A 248 -19.57 15.96 1.96
CA LEU A 248 -20.66 15.27 1.25
C LEU A 248 -21.14 14.00 1.96
N LEU A 249 -20.36 13.47 2.91
CA LEU A 249 -20.76 12.32 3.71
C LEU A 249 -21.90 12.70 4.66
N ASP A 250 -22.64 11.69 5.11
CA ASP A 250 -23.56 11.86 6.23
C ASP A 250 -22.82 12.41 7.45
N SER A 251 -23.46 13.36 8.16
CA SER A 251 -22.81 14.09 9.26
C SER A 251 -22.39 13.21 10.43
N ASP A 252 -23.14 12.14 10.74
CA ASP A 252 -22.79 11.18 11.79
C ASP A 252 -21.60 10.31 11.36
N LEU A 253 -21.60 9.87 10.09
CA LEU A 253 -20.50 9.13 9.51
C LEU A 253 -19.21 9.96 9.45
N SER A 254 -19.30 11.19 8.94
CA SER A 254 -18.18 12.14 8.88
C SER A 254 -17.57 12.38 10.27
N PHE A 255 -18.41 12.61 11.29
CA PHE A 255 -17.95 12.79 12.66
C PHE A 255 -17.27 11.54 13.24
N LYS A 256 -17.85 10.35 13.02
CA LYS A 256 -17.25 9.08 13.46
C LYS A 256 -15.91 8.80 12.82
N TYR A 257 -15.80 9.07 11.52
CA TYR A 257 -14.57 8.87 10.79
C TYR A 257 -13.46 9.83 11.24
N GLN A 258 -13.77 11.12 11.40
CA GLN A 258 -12.82 12.09 11.95
C GLN A 258 -12.33 11.69 13.35
N LYS A 259 -13.24 11.23 14.20
CA LYS A 259 -12.90 10.73 15.54
C LYS A 259 -11.94 9.52 15.46
N ARG A 260 -12.17 8.58 14.52
CA ARG A 260 -11.27 7.44 14.30
C ARG A 260 -9.89 7.91 13.87
N CYS A 261 -9.81 8.89 12.96
CA CYS A 261 -8.53 9.47 12.55
C CYS A 261 -7.78 10.09 13.74
N GLU A 262 -8.47 10.81 14.64
CA GLU A 262 -7.88 11.35 15.86
C GLU A 262 -7.40 10.26 16.84
N GLU A 263 -8.12 9.14 16.93
CA GLU A 263 -7.74 8.00 17.77
C GLU A 263 -6.49 7.30 17.18
N ALA A 264 -6.47 7.03 15.88
CA ALA A 264 -5.31 6.45 15.18
C ALA A 264 -4.04 7.29 15.38
N THR A 265 -4.19 8.62 15.37
CA THR A 265 -3.10 9.56 15.68
C THR A 265 -2.51 9.38 17.08
N LYS A 266 -3.35 9.10 18.05
CA LYS A 266 -2.89 8.91 19.45
C LYS A 266 -2.27 7.54 19.68
N GLU A 267 -2.70 6.54 18.91
CA GLU A 267 -2.19 5.15 18.97
C GLU A 267 -0.86 5.01 18.22
N GLY A 268 -0.64 5.76 17.15
CA GLY A 268 0.62 5.81 16.39
C GLY A 268 1.66 6.72 17.05
N ASN A 269 2.91 6.62 16.57
CA ASN A 269 4.02 7.39 17.13
C ASN A 269 3.76 8.91 17.04
N PRO A 270 3.80 9.68 18.14
CA PRO A 270 3.33 11.07 18.20
C PRO A 270 3.98 12.04 17.21
N SER A 271 5.13 11.68 16.63
CA SER A 271 5.90 12.58 15.77
C SER A 271 5.43 12.66 14.32
N ILE A 272 4.62 11.71 13.84
CA ILE A 272 4.26 11.63 12.42
C ILE A 272 2.76 11.79 12.20
N VAL A 273 1.99 11.11 13.00
CA VAL A 273 0.52 11.14 12.91
C VAL A 273 -0.03 12.50 13.35
N SER A 274 0.73 13.31 14.11
CA SER A 274 0.33 14.69 14.44
C SER A 274 0.20 15.58 13.19
N SER A 275 0.88 15.26 12.08
CA SER A 275 0.73 16.02 10.84
C SER A 275 -0.53 15.64 10.05
N VAL A 276 -0.87 14.36 9.95
CA VAL A 276 -2.08 13.92 9.22
C VAL A 276 -3.36 14.26 10.00
N SER A 277 -3.39 14.04 11.33
CA SER A 277 -4.60 14.26 12.12
C SER A 277 -4.87 15.69 12.52
N GLN A 278 -3.85 16.53 12.69
CA GLN A 278 -4.09 17.96 12.89
C GLN A 278 -4.76 18.59 11.67
N ASN A 279 -4.58 17.98 10.50
CA ASN A 279 -5.18 18.42 9.25
C ASN A 279 -6.52 17.75 8.94
N LEU A 280 -6.73 16.48 9.35
CA LEU A 280 -7.98 15.75 9.13
C LEU A 280 -9.04 16.03 10.19
N GLY A 281 -8.69 16.50 11.39
CA GLY A 281 -9.61 16.80 12.49
C GLY A 281 -9.73 18.27 12.90
N GLY A 282 -8.92 19.18 12.35
CA GLY A 282 -8.94 20.61 12.65
C GLY A 282 -10.02 21.36 11.87
N LYS A 283 -10.79 22.21 12.54
CA LYS A 283 -11.70 23.15 11.89
C LYS A 283 -11.01 23.83 10.72
N VAL A 284 -11.53 23.64 9.51
CA VAL A 284 -11.12 24.34 8.31
C VAL A 284 -11.36 25.85 8.49
N SER A 285 -10.38 26.56 8.98
CA SER A 285 -10.28 28.00 8.87
C SER A 285 -9.02 28.33 8.11
N GLY A 286 -9.22 28.74 6.88
CA GLY A 286 -8.36 29.45 5.97
C GLY A 286 -6.85 29.19 6.02
N HIS A 287 -6.32 28.61 4.95
CA HIS A 287 -4.93 28.73 4.49
C HIS A 287 -3.83 28.39 5.51
N SER A 288 -3.81 27.14 5.99
CA SER A 288 -2.58 26.58 6.54
C SER A 288 -2.22 25.36 5.69
N LEU A 289 -1.15 25.46 4.93
CA LEU A 289 -0.41 24.29 4.44
C LEU A 289 -0.20 23.36 5.64
N GLY A 290 -0.85 22.21 5.64
CA GLY A 290 -0.79 21.26 6.72
C GLY A 290 0.66 20.93 7.08
N SER A 291 0.91 20.64 8.33
CA SER A 291 2.27 20.39 8.82
C SER A 291 2.74 18.98 8.46
N TRP A 292 2.71 18.64 7.16
CA TRP A 292 3.37 17.43 6.65
C TRP A 292 4.88 17.58 6.84
N THR A 293 5.48 16.64 7.55
CA THR A 293 6.94 16.62 7.70
C THR A 293 7.53 15.79 6.58
N ILE A 294 7.99 16.47 5.52
CA ILE A 294 8.72 15.79 4.45
C ILE A 294 10.16 15.57 4.95
N PRO A 295 10.67 14.32 4.99
CA PRO A 295 12.01 14.03 5.50
C PRO A 295 13.10 14.66 4.61
N PRO A 296 14.33 14.83 5.14
CA PRO A 296 15.47 15.29 4.35
C PRO A 296 15.72 14.36 3.16
N VAL A 297 15.83 14.96 1.98
CA VAL A 297 16.01 14.20 0.74
C VAL A 297 17.39 13.54 0.68
N ILE A 298 17.42 12.25 0.39
CA ILE A 298 18.62 11.48 0.06
C ILE A 298 18.88 11.64 -1.44
N ALA A 299 19.81 12.55 -1.79
CA ALA A 299 20.10 12.89 -3.17
C ALA A 299 20.88 11.79 -3.92
N ASP A 300 21.71 11.01 -3.22
CA ASP A 300 22.49 9.89 -3.75
C ASP A 300 22.20 8.63 -2.90
N GLU A 301 21.18 7.89 -3.31
CA GLU A 301 20.75 6.68 -2.61
C GLU A 301 21.83 5.58 -2.63
N GLU A 302 22.62 5.49 -3.68
CA GLU A 302 23.67 4.48 -3.78
C GLU A 302 24.80 4.75 -2.79
N LEU A 303 25.21 6.01 -2.66
CA LEU A 303 26.21 6.44 -1.68
C LEU A 303 25.65 6.24 -0.25
N TYR A 304 24.38 6.55 -0.03
CA TYR A 304 23.71 6.36 1.26
C TYR A 304 23.74 4.88 1.68
N ARG A 305 23.30 3.97 0.82
CA ARG A 305 23.33 2.51 1.06
C ARG A 305 24.75 1.98 1.30
N ARG A 306 25.76 2.46 0.55
CA ARG A 306 27.16 2.07 0.75
C ARG A 306 27.72 2.52 2.09
N ASN A 307 27.37 3.71 2.56
CA ASN A 307 27.84 4.24 3.83
C ASN A 307 27.26 3.48 5.02
N LEU A 308 25.98 3.10 4.97
CA LEU A 308 25.36 2.27 6.01
C LEU A 308 26.04 0.89 6.13
N LYS A 309 26.33 0.22 5.00
CA LYS A 309 27.04 -1.06 5.02
C LYS A 309 28.43 -0.97 5.65
N LYS A 310 29.16 0.14 5.43
CA LYS A 310 30.47 0.37 6.06
C LYS A 310 30.38 0.63 7.56
N SER A 311 29.33 1.29 8.04
CA SER A 311 29.12 1.54 9.47
C SER A 311 28.74 0.26 10.22
N SER A 312 27.90 -0.59 9.64
CA SER A 312 27.51 -1.89 10.23
C SER A 312 28.70 -2.85 10.35
N THR A 313 29.64 -2.80 9.42
CA THR A 313 30.85 -3.65 9.47
C THR A 313 31.87 -3.19 10.54
N ARG A 314 31.84 -1.93 10.97
CA ARG A 314 32.74 -1.37 11.99
C ARG A 314 32.31 -1.66 13.45
N VAL A 315 31.08 -2.10 13.66
CA VAL A 315 30.55 -2.42 15.02
C VAL A 315 30.83 -3.87 15.42
N LEU A 316 31.35 -4.69 14.51
CA LEU A 316 31.65 -6.11 14.75
C LEU A 316 33.14 -6.42 15.03
N PHE A 317 33.95 -5.40 15.35
CA PHE A 317 35.35 -5.58 15.77
C PHE A 317 35.64 -4.93 17.10
#